data_5bac1204bcdf04e8cf33bcd52794c6ca
#
_entry.id   5bac1204bcdf04e8cf33bcd52794c6ca
#
_cell.length_a   1.000
_cell.length_b   1.000
_cell.length_c   1.000
_cell.angle_alpha   90.00
_cell.angle_beta   90.00
_cell.angle_gamma   90.00
#
_symmetry.space_group_name_H-M   'P 1'
#
loop_
_entity.id
_entity.type
_entity.pdbx_description
1 polymer ?
#
loop_
_entity_poly.entity_id
_entity_poly.type
_entity_poly.pdbx_seq_one_letter_code
_entity_poly.pdbx_strand_id
1 'polypeptide(L)'
;MNVLCNDPEIFYIDNFLTHDECDLIIKLSRDNMKPAGVSYLDKDKDKYSQQNYKGRTNSSYWLPHNHHPILNDIVQRISSKLDCNSKCFESFQIIHYKLNEHYTFHYDAYNINHKEKYDKFCKNNGNRIYTVLTYLNDVEEGGATAFDKLPEYLEVQPKKGRMVVFKNINDDGSLNLKSRHAGLPVIKGEKWAFNLWLREK
;
A
#
# COMPACT_ATOMS: atom_id res chain seq x y z
N MET A 1 11.48 5.61 -14.82
CA MET A 1 10.49 6.26 -13.94
C MET A 1 9.48 6.99 -14.80
N ASN A 2 8.22 6.72 -14.60
CA ASN A 2 7.12 7.32 -15.36
C ASN A 2 6.26 8.12 -14.37
N VAL A 3 6.30 9.46 -14.49
CA VAL A 3 5.51 10.37 -13.63
C VAL A 3 4.08 10.40 -14.15
N LEU A 4 3.11 10.19 -13.25
CA LEU A 4 1.68 10.20 -13.53
C LEU A 4 1.00 11.48 -13.02
N CYS A 5 1.48 12.01 -11.88
CA CYS A 5 0.98 13.25 -11.27
C CYS A 5 2.11 13.92 -10.49
N ASN A 6 2.12 15.26 -10.46
CA ASN A 6 3.11 16.02 -9.69
C ASN A 6 2.58 16.46 -8.31
N ASP A 7 1.26 16.53 -8.14
CA ASP A 7 0.61 16.89 -6.87
C ASP A 7 -0.72 16.11 -6.68
N PRO A 8 -0.72 15.08 -5.79
CA PRO A 8 0.47 14.51 -5.11
C PRO A 8 1.46 13.91 -6.10
N GLU A 9 2.71 13.83 -5.71
CA GLU A 9 3.68 13.09 -6.49
C GLU A 9 3.21 11.63 -6.62
N ILE A 10 2.96 11.18 -7.87
CA ILE A 10 2.63 9.78 -8.19
C ILE A 10 3.47 9.37 -9.39
N PHE A 11 4.23 8.30 -9.25
CA PHE A 11 5.00 7.73 -10.35
C PHE A 11 5.07 6.20 -10.25
N TYR A 12 5.48 5.56 -11.34
CA TYR A 12 5.80 4.14 -11.30
C TYR A 12 7.14 3.83 -11.99
N ILE A 13 7.69 2.68 -11.64
CA ILE A 13 8.89 2.09 -12.25
C ILE A 13 8.55 0.66 -12.62
N ASP A 14 8.61 0.33 -13.91
CA ASP A 14 8.48 -1.04 -14.39
C ASP A 14 9.76 -1.84 -14.11
N ASN A 15 9.60 -3.15 -13.88
CA ASN A 15 10.69 -4.08 -13.64
C ASN A 15 11.58 -3.65 -12.46
N PHE A 16 11.00 -3.01 -11.44
CA PHE A 16 11.72 -2.66 -10.21
C PHE A 16 12.12 -3.91 -9.44
N LEU A 17 11.22 -4.89 -9.34
CA LEU A 17 11.53 -6.23 -8.89
C LEU A 17 11.70 -7.17 -10.08
N THR A 18 12.61 -8.13 -9.95
CA THR A 18 12.68 -9.28 -10.85
C THR A 18 11.48 -10.20 -10.66
N HIS A 19 11.19 -11.04 -11.63
CA HIS A 19 10.11 -12.03 -11.52
C HIS A 19 10.38 -13.03 -10.38
N ASP A 20 11.64 -13.45 -10.21
CA ASP A 20 12.03 -14.38 -9.14
C ASP A 20 11.83 -13.76 -7.75
N GLU A 21 12.13 -12.47 -7.57
CA GLU A 21 11.86 -11.74 -6.32
C GLU A 21 10.36 -11.70 -6.02
N CYS A 22 9.54 -11.43 -7.03
CA CYS A 22 8.08 -11.43 -6.89
C CYS A 22 7.57 -12.81 -6.46
N ASP A 23 8.00 -13.88 -7.12
CA ASP A 23 7.57 -15.26 -6.83
C ASP A 23 8.04 -15.70 -5.44
N LEU A 24 9.24 -15.31 -5.04
CA LEU A 24 9.75 -15.59 -3.69
C LEU A 24 8.91 -14.90 -2.60
N ILE A 25 8.56 -13.62 -2.78
CA ILE A 25 7.73 -12.89 -1.80
C ILE A 25 6.35 -13.54 -1.68
N ILE A 26 5.72 -13.94 -2.79
CA ILE A 26 4.45 -14.67 -2.77
C ILE A 26 4.62 -16.00 -1.99
N LYS A 27 5.67 -16.77 -2.29
CA LYS A 27 5.97 -18.04 -1.61
C LYS A 27 6.15 -17.87 -0.10
N LEU A 28 6.87 -16.85 0.35
CA LEU A 28 7.10 -16.58 1.78
C LEU A 28 5.82 -16.17 2.52
N SER A 29 4.78 -15.74 1.81
CA SER A 29 3.58 -15.14 2.41
C SER A 29 2.32 -15.99 2.31
N ARG A 30 2.20 -16.82 1.28
CA ARG A 30 0.97 -17.49 0.87
C ARG A 30 0.25 -18.23 2.00
N ASP A 31 0.98 -18.97 2.82
CA ASP A 31 0.39 -19.81 3.88
C ASP A 31 0.02 -19.02 5.15
N ASN A 32 0.41 -17.73 5.21
CA ASN A 32 0.20 -16.88 6.38
C ASN A 32 -0.88 -15.80 6.15
N MET A 33 -1.54 -15.78 4.99
CA MET A 33 -2.57 -14.79 4.66
C MET A 33 -3.79 -14.90 5.55
N LYS A 34 -4.26 -13.74 6.05
CA LYS A 34 -5.46 -13.63 6.89
C LYS A 34 -6.36 -12.53 6.34
N PRO A 35 -7.69 -12.56 6.58
CA PRO A 35 -8.57 -11.46 6.20
C PRO A 35 -8.00 -10.12 6.66
N ALA A 36 -7.89 -9.16 5.74
CA ALA A 36 -7.29 -7.87 6.02
C ALA A 36 -8.21 -6.98 6.88
N GLY A 37 -7.63 -6.28 7.85
CA GLY A 37 -8.31 -5.28 8.66
C GLY A 37 -8.04 -3.86 8.19
N VAL A 38 -8.72 -2.90 8.80
CA VAL A 38 -8.49 -1.46 8.66
C VAL A 38 -8.13 -0.84 10.02
N SER A 39 -7.50 0.34 10.01
CA SER A 39 -7.19 1.08 11.25
C SER A 39 -8.45 1.74 11.79
N TYR A 40 -8.81 1.46 13.05
CA TYR A 40 -9.97 2.05 13.73
C TYR A 40 -9.66 2.40 15.19
N LEU A 41 -10.50 3.24 15.78
CA LEU A 41 -10.51 3.50 17.22
C LEU A 41 -11.32 2.40 17.94
N ASP A 42 -10.99 2.13 19.20
CA ASP A 42 -11.62 1.02 19.95
C ASP A 42 -13.16 1.18 20.04
N LYS A 43 -13.65 2.41 20.13
CA LYS A 43 -15.08 2.75 20.07
C LYS A 43 -15.78 2.39 18.75
N ASP A 44 -15.01 2.22 17.68
CA ASP A 44 -15.51 1.90 16.34
C ASP A 44 -15.29 0.40 15.97
N LYS A 45 -14.88 -0.42 16.94
CA LYS A 45 -14.51 -1.82 16.74
C LYS A 45 -15.60 -2.63 16.02
N ASP A 46 -16.84 -2.49 16.45
CA ASP A 46 -17.96 -3.25 15.86
C ASP A 46 -18.21 -2.85 14.40
N LYS A 47 -18.14 -1.55 14.10
CA LYS A 47 -18.32 -1.00 12.75
C LYS A 47 -17.27 -1.52 11.78
N TYR A 48 -16.02 -1.63 12.21
CA TYR A 48 -14.88 -2.03 11.40
C TYR A 48 -14.45 -3.48 11.62
N SER A 49 -15.26 -4.29 12.31
CA SER A 49 -15.06 -5.74 12.39
C SER A 49 -15.13 -6.36 10.99
N GLN A 50 -14.45 -7.48 10.78
CA GLN A 50 -14.47 -8.22 9.50
C GLN A 50 -15.89 -8.64 9.08
N GLN A 51 -16.81 -8.84 10.04
CA GLN A 51 -18.19 -9.19 9.78
C GLN A 51 -19.00 -8.00 9.24
N ASN A 52 -18.75 -6.81 9.75
CA ASN A 52 -19.56 -5.61 9.48
C ASN A 52 -18.96 -4.72 8.38
N TYR A 53 -17.62 -4.60 8.30
CA TYR A 53 -16.99 -3.73 7.32
C TYR A 53 -16.71 -4.47 6.01
N LYS A 54 -17.44 -4.10 4.97
CA LYS A 54 -17.33 -4.68 3.62
C LYS A 54 -16.47 -3.86 2.66
N GLY A 55 -15.91 -2.76 3.12
CA GLY A 55 -15.06 -1.88 2.28
C GLY A 55 -13.67 -2.44 1.99
N ARG A 56 -13.26 -3.52 2.69
CA ARG A 56 -12.01 -4.23 2.43
C ARG A 56 -12.23 -5.72 2.55
N THR A 57 -12.09 -6.46 1.45
CA THR A 57 -12.43 -7.89 1.38
C THR A 57 -11.23 -8.81 1.14
N ASN A 58 -10.08 -8.24 0.79
CA ASN A 58 -8.84 -8.97 0.53
C ASN A 58 -8.22 -9.58 1.79
N SER A 59 -7.22 -10.42 1.60
CA SER A 59 -6.35 -10.91 2.69
C SER A 59 -5.02 -10.16 2.74
N SER A 60 -4.35 -10.18 3.90
CA SER A 60 -3.02 -9.61 4.08
C SER A 60 -2.16 -10.39 5.08
N TYR A 61 -0.84 -10.20 4.96
CA TYR A 61 0.16 -10.70 5.89
C TYR A 61 1.27 -9.67 6.08
N TRP A 62 1.70 -9.45 7.32
CA TRP A 62 2.80 -8.56 7.64
C TRP A 62 4.12 -9.34 7.65
N LEU A 63 4.97 -9.09 6.65
CA LEU A 63 6.24 -9.78 6.44
C LEU A 63 7.39 -8.86 6.89
N PRO A 64 8.11 -9.20 7.98
CA PRO A 64 9.22 -8.40 8.48
C PRO A 64 10.39 -8.34 7.49
N HIS A 65 11.15 -7.23 7.48
CA HIS A 65 12.30 -7.04 6.59
C HIS A 65 13.39 -8.11 6.81
N ASN A 66 13.57 -8.56 8.04
CA ASN A 66 14.59 -9.55 8.42
C ASN A 66 14.15 -11.01 8.23
N HIS A 67 12.95 -11.27 7.71
CA HIS A 67 12.46 -12.63 7.48
C HIS A 67 13.27 -13.37 6.40
N HIS A 68 13.77 -12.64 5.41
CA HIS A 68 14.65 -13.17 4.35
C HIS A 68 15.58 -12.06 3.85
N PRO A 69 16.88 -12.35 3.52
CA PRO A 69 17.86 -11.33 3.09
C PRO A 69 17.36 -10.45 1.95
N ILE A 70 16.68 -11.02 0.96
CA ILE A 70 16.17 -10.27 -0.21
C ILE A 70 15.20 -9.14 0.18
N LEU A 71 14.44 -9.28 1.27
CA LEU A 71 13.51 -8.25 1.72
C LEU A 71 14.25 -7.01 2.20
N ASN A 72 15.34 -7.20 2.94
CA ASN A 72 16.20 -6.11 3.35
C ASN A 72 16.84 -5.42 2.14
N ASP A 73 17.31 -6.18 1.15
CA ASP A 73 17.91 -5.63 -0.08
C ASP A 73 16.89 -4.81 -0.87
N ILE A 74 15.62 -5.26 -0.94
CA ILE A 74 14.53 -4.51 -1.57
C ILE A 74 14.29 -3.19 -0.82
N VAL A 75 14.25 -3.20 0.51
CA VAL A 75 14.10 -1.98 1.33
C VAL A 75 15.24 -1.01 1.06
N GLN A 76 16.50 -1.47 0.97
CA GLN A 76 17.65 -0.61 0.67
C GLN A 76 17.55 -0.01 -0.74
N ARG A 77 17.14 -0.78 -1.74
CA ARG A 77 16.91 -0.26 -3.11
C ARG A 77 15.82 0.79 -3.16
N ILE A 78 14.70 0.59 -2.45
CA ILE A 78 13.62 1.58 -2.34
C ILE A 78 14.12 2.83 -1.61
N SER A 79 14.81 2.67 -0.48
CA SER A 79 15.39 3.75 0.31
C SER A 79 16.34 4.63 -0.53
N SER A 80 17.25 4.01 -1.29
CA SER A 80 18.15 4.71 -2.20
C SER A 80 17.40 5.43 -3.33
N LYS A 81 16.28 4.85 -3.80
CA LYS A 81 15.47 5.47 -4.87
C LYS A 81 14.69 6.68 -4.41
N LEU A 82 14.25 6.68 -3.16
CA LEU A 82 13.47 7.76 -2.54
C LEU A 82 14.35 8.75 -1.73
N ASP A 83 15.66 8.52 -1.69
CA ASP A 83 16.60 9.30 -0.88
C ASP A 83 16.14 9.44 0.58
N CYS A 84 15.82 8.32 1.22
CA CYS A 84 15.25 8.29 2.57
C CYS A 84 15.94 7.27 3.49
N ASN A 85 15.66 7.36 4.79
CA ASN A 85 16.19 6.42 5.77
C ASN A 85 15.40 5.10 5.73
N SER A 86 16.07 4.00 5.42
CA SER A 86 15.48 2.66 5.38
C SER A 86 14.84 2.20 6.70
N LYS A 87 15.26 2.77 7.84
CA LYS A 87 14.69 2.46 9.17
C LYS A 87 13.28 3.02 9.37
N CYS A 88 12.87 3.99 8.56
CA CYS A 88 11.54 4.60 8.62
C CYS A 88 10.46 3.81 7.88
N PHE A 89 10.79 2.69 7.24
CA PHE A 89 9.80 1.83 6.60
C PHE A 89 9.12 0.89 7.60
N GLU A 90 7.79 0.77 7.46
CA GLU A 90 7.03 -0.30 8.11
C GLU A 90 7.42 -1.67 7.51
N SER A 91 7.01 -2.78 8.14
CA SER A 91 7.10 -4.11 7.52
C SER A 91 6.29 -4.15 6.23
N PHE A 92 6.64 -5.06 5.30
CA PHE A 92 5.84 -5.28 4.10
C PHE A 92 4.45 -5.76 4.48
N GLN A 93 3.41 -5.07 4.05
CA GLN A 93 2.06 -5.59 4.06
C GLN A 93 1.80 -6.29 2.74
N ILE A 94 1.98 -7.61 2.71
CA ILE A 94 1.60 -8.41 1.55
C ILE A 94 0.09 -8.45 1.48
N ILE A 95 -0.47 -8.21 0.30
CA ILE A 95 -1.91 -8.18 0.03
C ILE A 95 -2.25 -9.12 -1.12
N HIS A 96 -3.33 -9.86 -0.93
CA HIS A 96 -3.85 -10.81 -1.91
C HIS A 96 -5.33 -10.57 -2.12
N TYR A 97 -5.73 -10.43 -3.37
CA TYR A 97 -7.11 -10.25 -3.81
C TYR A 97 -7.51 -11.42 -4.72
N LYS A 98 -8.55 -12.12 -4.31
CA LYS A 98 -9.25 -13.11 -5.13
C LYS A 98 -10.28 -12.44 -6.02
N LEU A 99 -10.97 -13.22 -6.84
CA LEU A 99 -12.07 -12.75 -7.67
C LEU A 99 -13.07 -11.91 -6.87
N ASN A 100 -13.44 -10.74 -7.38
CA ASN A 100 -14.34 -9.74 -6.80
C ASN A 100 -13.85 -9.09 -5.49
N GLU A 101 -12.69 -9.47 -4.94
CA GLU A 101 -12.13 -8.81 -3.78
C GLU A 101 -11.59 -7.43 -4.13
N HIS A 102 -11.75 -6.49 -3.20
CA HIS A 102 -11.43 -5.08 -3.38
C HIS A 102 -11.05 -4.40 -2.07
N TYR A 103 -10.56 -3.17 -2.18
CA TYR A 103 -10.46 -2.22 -1.08
C TYR A 103 -10.98 -0.86 -1.56
N THR A 104 -12.06 -0.39 -0.95
CA THR A 104 -12.72 0.88 -1.31
C THR A 104 -11.79 2.08 -1.14
N PHE A 105 -12.18 3.22 -1.71
CA PHE A 105 -11.41 4.47 -1.62
C PHE A 105 -11.11 4.87 -0.18
N HIS A 106 -9.82 5.03 0.11
CA HIS A 106 -9.29 5.32 1.44
C HIS A 106 -8.02 6.18 1.34
N TYR A 107 -7.49 6.56 2.49
CA TYR A 107 -6.19 7.22 2.65
C TYR A 107 -5.27 6.31 3.48
N ASP A 108 -4.00 6.28 3.11
CA ASP A 108 -2.98 5.56 3.89
C ASP A 108 -2.45 6.39 5.07
N ALA A 109 -2.36 7.71 4.90
CA ALA A 109 -1.98 8.61 5.98
C ALA A 109 -3.18 8.98 6.88
N TYR A 110 -2.87 9.46 8.06
CA TYR A 110 -3.84 9.86 9.07
C TYR A 110 -4.03 11.38 9.06
N ASN A 111 -5.29 11.82 9.16
CA ASN A 111 -5.61 13.24 9.20
C ASN A 111 -5.25 13.80 10.60
N ILE A 112 -4.35 14.78 10.64
CA ILE A 112 -3.89 15.44 11.86
C ILE A 112 -5.04 16.11 12.65
N ASN A 113 -6.11 16.51 11.97
CA ASN A 113 -7.30 17.10 12.60
C ASN A 113 -8.16 16.06 13.36
N HIS A 114 -7.99 14.78 13.08
CA HIS A 114 -8.59 13.68 13.86
C HIS A 114 -7.66 13.24 14.98
N LYS A 115 -7.45 14.13 15.95
CA LYS A 115 -6.41 14.02 16.97
C LYS A 115 -6.34 12.64 17.64
N GLU A 116 -7.45 12.07 18.08
CA GLU A 116 -7.48 10.76 18.76
C GLU A 116 -6.91 9.63 17.87
N LYS A 117 -7.31 9.60 16.60
CA LYS A 117 -6.83 8.60 15.64
C LYS A 117 -5.37 8.85 15.25
N TYR A 118 -5.01 10.12 15.06
CA TYR A 118 -3.63 10.52 14.76
C TYR A 118 -2.70 10.15 15.91
N ASP A 119 -3.03 10.49 17.14
CA ASP A 119 -2.23 10.16 18.32
C ASP A 119 -2.09 8.64 18.49
N LYS A 120 -3.15 7.86 18.26
CA LYS A 120 -3.10 6.40 18.35
C LYS A 120 -2.09 5.78 17.38
N PHE A 121 -2.04 6.24 16.13
CA PHE A 121 -1.30 5.58 15.05
C PHE A 121 -0.01 6.29 14.60
N CYS A 122 0.17 7.57 14.97
CA CYS A 122 1.31 8.38 14.52
C CYS A 122 2.25 8.83 15.63
N LYS A 123 1.86 8.70 16.92
CA LYS A 123 2.61 9.24 18.07
C LYS A 123 4.09 8.83 18.08
N ASN A 124 4.40 7.59 17.77
CA ASN A 124 5.75 7.05 17.89
C ASN A 124 6.58 7.24 16.60
N ASN A 125 5.99 6.93 15.46
CA ASN A 125 6.72 6.82 14.18
C ASN A 125 6.36 7.93 13.19
N GLY A 126 5.53 8.91 13.59
CA GLY A 126 5.00 9.92 12.68
C GLY A 126 3.96 9.37 11.69
N ASN A 127 3.56 10.20 10.75
CA ASN A 127 2.60 9.83 9.71
C ASN A 127 3.27 9.06 8.57
N ARG A 128 2.50 8.47 7.68
CA ARG A 128 2.95 7.83 6.44
C ARG A 128 3.15 8.89 5.36
N ILE A 129 4.40 9.19 5.00
CA ILE A 129 4.74 10.19 3.98
C ILE A 129 4.48 9.62 2.58
N TYR A 130 5.00 8.43 2.30
CA TYR A 130 4.86 7.74 1.03
C TYR A 130 4.29 6.34 1.21
N THR A 131 3.51 5.93 0.22
CA THR A 131 3.18 4.53 -0.03
C THR A 131 3.98 4.04 -1.22
N VAL A 132 4.65 2.91 -1.03
CA VAL A 132 5.29 2.13 -2.09
C VAL A 132 4.47 0.87 -2.28
N LEU A 133 3.66 0.85 -3.33
CA LEU A 133 2.88 -0.31 -3.75
C LEU A 133 3.64 -1.05 -4.85
N THR A 134 3.90 -2.35 -4.67
CA THR A 134 4.57 -3.13 -5.73
C THR A 134 3.73 -4.35 -6.09
N TYR A 135 3.42 -4.51 -7.37
CA TYR A 135 2.68 -5.67 -7.88
C TYR A 135 3.61 -6.87 -8.04
N LEU A 136 3.17 -8.03 -7.55
CA LEU A 136 3.95 -9.26 -7.56
C LEU A 136 3.54 -10.23 -8.68
N ASN A 137 2.41 -9.97 -9.33
CA ASN A 137 1.97 -10.72 -10.51
C ASN A 137 1.23 -9.80 -11.48
N ASP A 138 1.06 -10.26 -12.71
CA ASP A 138 0.11 -9.70 -13.65
C ASP A 138 -1.31 -10.13 -13.27
N VAL A 139 -2.31 -9.30 -13.54
CA VAL A 139 -3.74 -9.60 -13.36
C VAL A 139 -4.40 -9.64 -14.72
N GLU A 140 -5.15 -10.71 -15.01
CA GLU A 140 -5.77 -10.88 -16.32
C GLU A 140 -6.80 -9.78 -16.64
N GLU A 141 -7.62 -9.40 -15.63
CA GLU A 141 -8.61 -8.33 -15.76
C GLU A 141 -8.95 -7.71 -14.40
N GLY A 142 -9.04 -6.37 -14.35
CA GLY A 142 -9.34 -5.62 -13.13
C GLY A 142 -8.14 -5.47 -12.19
N GLY A 143 -8.39 -5.28 -10.89
CA GLY A 143 -7.36 -5.21 -9.85
C GLY A 143 -6.50 -3.95 -9.87
N ALA A 144 -6.81 -2.93 -10.67
CA ALA A 144 -6.06 -1.69 -10.75
C ALA A 144 -6.03 -0.94 -9.40
N THR A 145 -5.02 -0.08 -9.24
CA THR A 145 -5.01 0.93 -8.17
C THR A 145 -5.52 2.23 -8.76
N ALA A 146 -6.64 2.73 -8.22
CA ALA A 146 -7.32 3.90 -8.75
C ALA A 146 -7.22 5.09 -7.81
N PHE A 147 -7.14 6.32 -8.37
CA PHE A 147 -7.15 7.59 -7.67
C PHE A 147 -8.32 8.45 -8.19
N ASP A 148 -9.26 8.82 -7.32
CA ASP A 148 -10.51 9.50 -7.70
C ASP A 148 -10.57 10.98 -7.32
N LYS A 149 -9.52 11.52 -6.71
CA LYS A 149 -9.44 12.93 -6.28
C LYS A 149 -8.42 13.74 -7.06
N LEU A 150 -7.82 13.16 -8.08
CA LEU A 150 -7.01 13.88 -9.05
C LEU A 150 -7.92 14.67 -10.01
N PRO A 151 -7.39 15.70 -10.73
CA PRO A 151 -8.15 16.41 -11.76
C PRO A 151 -8.75 15.47 -12.82
N GLU A 152 -8.03 14.41 -13.16
CA GLU A 152 -8.49 13.31 -13.99
C GLU A 152 -8.43 12.00 -13.22
N TYR A 153 -9.43 11.15 -13.42
CA TYR A 153 -9.44 9.81 -12.83
C TYR A 153 -8.26 8.98 -13.33
N LEU A 154 -7.48 8.44 -12.41
CA LEU A 154 -6.25 7.70 -12.74
C LEU A 154 -6.36 6.24 -12.29
N GLU A 155 -6.03 5.31 -13.18
CA GLU A 155 -5.83 3.90 -12.86
C GLU A 155 -4.41 3.46 -13.20
N VAL A 156 -3.78 2.75 -12.27
CA VAL A 156 -2.49 2.08 -12.49
C VAL A 156 -2.74 0.58 -12.54
N GLN A 157 -2.55 0.00 -13.73
CA GLN A 157 -2.79 -1.42 -13.95
C GLN A 157 -1.70 -2.28 -13.28
N PRO A 158 -2.07 -3.43 -12.69
CA PRO A 158 -1.12 -4.40 -12.17
C PRO A 158 -0.18 -4.89 -13.26
N LYS A 159 1.11 -4.89 -12.95
CA LYS A 159 2.14 -5.49 -13.80
C LYS A 159 3.23 -6.06 -12.90
N LYS A 160 3.58 -7.33 -13.09
CA LYS A 160 4.59 -8.01 -12.27
C LYS A 160 5.89 -7.22 -12.21
N GLY A 161 6.38 -6.96 -10.99
CA GLY A 161 7.60 -6.18 -10.75
C GLY A 161 7.43 -4.66 -10.86
N ARG A 162 6.23 -4.13 -11.18
CA ARG A 162 5.97 -2.68 -11.19
C ARG A 162 5.84 -2.15 -9.78
N MET A 163 6.64 -1.14 -9.45
CA MET A 163 6.55 -0.35 -8.23
C MET A 163 5.83 0.96 -8.52
N VAL A 164 4.81 1.27 -7.74
CA VAL A 164 4.06 2.55 -7.76
C VAL A 164 4.35 3.27 -6.46
N VAL A 165 4.70 4.55 -6.54
CA VAL A 165 4.97 5.39 -5.36
C VAL A 165 4.03 6.58 -5.41
N PHE A 166 3.45 6.92 -4.26
CA PHE A 166 2.63 8.12 -4.13
C PHE A 166 2.77 8.77 -2.76
N LYS A 167 2.78 10.12 -2.77
CA LYS A 167 2.90 10.96 -1.57
C LYS A 167 1.55 11.09 -0.89
N ASN A 168 1.50 10.85 0.42
CA ASN A 168 0.26 10.80 1.20
C ASN A 168 -0.06 12.10 1.93
N ILE A 169 0.95 12.92 2.21
CA ILE A 169 0.83 14.17 2.98
C ILE A 169 1.41 15.34 2.19
N ASN A 170 0.92 16.53 2.50
CA ASN A 170 1.48 17.78 2.01
C ASN A 170 2.77 18.13 2.77
N ASP A 171 3.50 19.16 2.30
CA ASP A 171 4.76 19.59 2.94
C ASP A 171 4.56 20.17 4.35
N ASP A 172 3.35 20.63 4.67
CA ASP A 172 2.95 21.07 6.01
C ASP A 172 2.53 19.91 6.96
N GLY A 173 2.65 18.66 6.51
CA GLY A 173 2.27 17.46 7.26
C GLY A 173 0.78 17.12 7.22
N SER A 174 -0.07 17.97 6.61
CA SER A 174 -1.49 17.69 6.46
C SER A 174 -1.76 16.55 5.47
N LEU A 175 -2.88 15.85 5.64
CA LEU A 175 -3.33 14.80 4.71
C LEU A 175 -3.54 15.39 3.31
N ASN A 176 -2.86 14.86 2.29
CA ASN A 176 -3.14 15.21 0.90
C ASN A 176 -4.42 14.50 0.44
N LEU A 177 -5.50 15.26 0.27
CA LEU A 177 -6.81 14.71 -0.10
C LEU A 177 -6.84 14.11 -1.52
N LYS A 178 -5.89 14.48 -2.38
CA LYS A 178 -5.76 13.91 -3.73
C LYS A 178 -5.11 12.53 -3.72
N SER A 179 -4.45 12.11 -2.61
CA SER A 179 -3.87 10.77 -2.46
C SER A 179 -4.91 9.68 -2.20
N ARG A 180 -6.21 10.01 -2.22
CA ARG A 180 -7.28 9.04 -2.03
C ARG A 180 -7.28 8.00 -3.14
N HIS A 181 -7.17 6.72 -2.75
CA HIS A 181 -7.01 5.63 -3.69
C HIS A 181 -7.78 4.38 -3.28
N ALA A 182 -7.95 3.46 -4.24
CA ALA A 182 -8.64 2.18 -4.04
C ALA A 182 -7.89 1.03 -4.72
N GLY A 183 -8.05 -0.17 -4.20
CA GLY A 183 -7.78 -1.41 -4.94
C GLY A 183 -9.07 -1.88 -5.60
N LEU A 184 -9.17 -1.69 -6.92
CA LEU A 184 -10.36 -2.08 -7.67
C LEU A 184 -10.57 -3.60 -7.66
N PRO A 185 -11.80 -4.07 -7.86
CA PRO A 185 -12.11 -5.49 -7.90
C PRO A 185 -11.28 -6.23 -8.94
N VAL A 186 -10.82 -7.44 -8.59
CA VAL A 186 -10.26 -8.39 -9.55
C VAL A 186 -11.42 -9.03 -10.32
N ILE A 187 -11.42 -8.88 -11.63
CA ILE A 187 -12.47 -9.42 -12.52
C ILE A 187 -12.09 -10.80 -13.04
N LYS A 188 -10.78 -11.02 -13.28
CA LYS A 188 -10.27 -12.32 -13.71
C LYS A 188 -8.85 -12.55 -13.18
N GLY A 189 -8.57 -13.77 -12.71
CA GLY A 189 -7.32 -14.14 -12.07
C GLY A 189 -7.27 -13.78 -10.59
N GLU A 190 -6.09 -13.43 -10.08
CA GLU A 190 -5.83 -12.99 -8.71
C GLU A 190 -4.78 -11.88 -8.71
N LYS A 191 -4.76 -11.06 -7.67
CA LYS A 191 -3.77 -9.98 -7.50
C LYS A 191 -2.95 -10.22 -6.26
N TRP A 192 -1.63 -10.26 -6.42
CA TRP A 192 -0.64 -10.21 -5.36
C TRP A 192 0.13 -8.90 -5.44
N ALA A 193 0.27 -8.22 -4.31
CA ALA A 193 1.08 -7.01 -4.20
C ALA A 193 1.58 -6.85 -2.77
N PHE A 194 2.44 -5.87 -2.54
CA PHE A 194 2.69 -5.39 -1.19
C PHE A 194 2.59 -3.88 -1.10
N ASN A 195 2.23 -3.38 0.07
CA ASN A 195 2.45 -2.02 0.50
C ASN A 195 3.67 -1.97 1.42
N LEU A 196 4.51 -0.97 1.23
CA LEU A 196 5.59 -0.60 2.12
C LEU A 196 5.45 0.90 2.40
N TRP A 197 5.19 1.27 3.65
CA TRP A 197 4.99 2.67 4.00
C TRP A 197 6.25 3.29 4.58
N LEU A 198 6.65 4.43 4.02
CA LEU A 198 7.67 5.31 4.60
C LEU A 198 7.00 6.25 5.61
N ARG A 199 7.50 6.26 6.84
CA ARG A 199 7.06 7.14 7.91
C ARG A 199 8.01 8.31 8.12
N GLU A 200 7.55 9.33 8.86
CA GLU A 200 8.35 10.51 9.21
C GLU A 200 9.55 10.17 10.11
N LYS A 201 9.46 9.11 10.94
CA LYS A 201 10.48 8.71 11.93
C LYS A 201 10.67 7.20 11.92
#